data_749ba27e01251d3f6308a1f78c38fd2c
#
_entry.id   749ba27e01251d3f6308a1f78c38fd2c
#
_cell.length_a   1.000
_cell.length_b   1.000
_cell.length_c   1.000
_cell.angle_alpha   90.00
_cell.angle_beta   90.00
_cell.angle_gamma   90.00
#
_symmetry.space_group_name_H-M   'P 1'
#
loop_
_entity.id
_entity.type
_entity.pdbx_description
1 polymer ?
#
loop_
_entity_poly.entity_id
_entity_poly.type
_entity_poly.pdbx_seq_one_letter_code
_entity_poly.pdbx_strand_id
1 'polypeptide(L)' 'MNKQEQERRALFCLNQIQLLGAVSIQSLGEYFGGFSNLFNIEETALRECGILREAQVQALCAGKKEP' A
#
# COMPACT_ATOMS: atom_id res chain seq x y z
N MET A 1 -20.29 -1.66 -3.63
CA MET A 1 -19.24 -0.68 -3.87
C MET A 1 -18.47 -1.00 -5.11
N ASN A 2 -18.16 0.02 -5.85
CA ASN A 2 -17.51 -0.14 -7.13
C ASN A 2 -15.98 -0.28 -6.92
N LYS A 3 -15.35 -1.07 -7.76
CA LYS A 3 -13.93 -1.35 -7.66
C LYS A 3 -13.06 -0.08 -7.79
N GLN A 4 -13.47 0.83 -8.66
CA GLN A 4 -12.76 2.09 -8.86
C GLN A 4 -12.76 2.94 -7.59
N GLU A 5 -13.87 2.92 -6.88
CA GLU A 5 -13.99 3.68 -5.64
C GLU A 5 -13.08 3.12 -4.56
N GLN A 6 -12.98 1.79 -4.48
CA GLN A 6 -12.06 1.15 -3.55
C GLN A 6 -10.61 1.49 -3.88
N GLU A 7 -10.27 1.51 -5.16
CA GLU A 7 -8.92 1.89 -5.59
C GLU A 7 -8.60 3.34 -5.24
N ARG A 8 -9.54 4.24 -5.42
CA ARG A 8 -9.33 5.65 -5.06
C ARG A 8 -9.10 5.83 -3.57
N ARG A 9 -9.89 5.14 -2.76
CA ARG A 9 -9.73 5.21 -1.30
C ARG A 9 -8.38 4.65 -0.87
N ALA A 10 -7.99 3.54 -1.44
CA ALA A 10 -6.71 2.93 -1.13
C ALA A 10 -5.56 3.87 -1.51
N LEU A 11 -5.62 4.44 -2.70
CA LEU A 11 -4.60 5.38 -3.15
C LEU A 11 -4.52 6.60 -2.24
N PHE A 12 -5.67 7.14 -1.85
CA PHE A 12 -5.72 8.27 -0.93
C PHE A 12 -5.05 7.92 0.40
N CYS A 13 -5.37 6.77 0.96
CA CYS A 13 -4.76 6.32 2.21
C CYS A 13 -3.26 6.15 2.08
N LEU A 14 -2.79 5.58 0.98
CA LEU A 14 -1.37 5.40 0.74
C LEU A 14 -0.64 6.74 0.65
N ASN A 15 -1.27 7.74 0.05
CA ASN A 15 -0.69 9.07 -0.08
C ASN A 15 -0.58 9.80 1.27
N GLN A 16 -1.32 9.36 2.28
CA GLN A 16 -1.22 9.92 3.63
C GLN A 16 0.01 9.39 4.38
N ILE A 17 0.61 8.32 3.90
CA ILE A 17 1.78 7.72 4.54
C ILE A 17 3.03 8.43 4.03
N GLN A 18 3.63 9.25 4.89
CA GLN A 18 4.74 10.11 4.49
C GLN A 18 5.97 9.36 4.01
N LEU A 19 6.20 8.16 4.53
CA LEU A 19 7.36 7.36 4.15
C LEU A 19 7.23 6.72 2.77
N LEU A 20 6.02 6.73 2.20
CA LEU A 20 5.79 6.19 0.87
C LEU A 20 5.78 7.31 -0.16
N GLY A 21 6.69 7.25 -1.12
CA GLY A 21 6.69 8.18 -2.22
C GLY A 21 5.77 7.72 -3.35
N ALA A 22 5.47 8.62 -4.28
CA ALA A 22 4.59 8.31 -5.40
C ALA A 22 5.11 7.13 -6.23
N VAL A 23 6.43 7.05 -6.43
CA VAL A 23 7.03 5.95 -7.20
C VAL A 23 6.82 4.62 -6.49
N SER A 24 7.03 4.59 -5.18
CA SER A 24 6.84 3.36 -4.41
C SER A 24 5.39 2.91 -4.44
N ILE A 25 4.46 3.83 -4.30
CA ILE A 25 3.03 3.54 -4.34
C ILE A 25 2.65 2.97 -5.69
N GLN A 26 3.11 3.58 -6.77
CA GLN A 26 2.82 3.11 -8.11
C GLN A 26 3.39 1.73 -8.36
N SER A 27 4.62 1.49 -7.91
CA SER A 27 5.26 0.19 -8.06
C SER A 27 4.49 -0.90 -7.32
N LEU A 28 4.01 -0.60 -6.12
CA LEU A 28 3.19 -1.54 -5.38
C LEU A 28 1.89 -1.86 -6.10
N GLY A 29 1.24 -0.85 -6.64
CA GLY A 29 0.01 -1.06 -7.39
C GLY A 29 0.21 -1.95 -8.59
N GLU A 30 1.33 -1.77 -9.30
CA GLU A 30 1.65 -2.61 -10.45
C GLU A 30 2.02 -4.03 -10.06
N TYR A 31 2.81 -4.16 -8.99
CA TYR A 31 3.27 -5.47 -8.53
C TYR A 31 2.12 -6.34 -8.05
N PHE A 32 1.20 -5.77 -7.28
CA PHE A 32 0.10 -6.51 -6.67
C PHE A 32 -1.21 -6.42 -7.45
N GLY A 33 -1.21 -5.72 -8.56
CA GLY A 33 -2.39 -5.66 -9.42
C GLY A 33 -3.49 -4.72 -8.95
N GLY A 34 -3.17 -3.76 -8.08
CA GLY A 34 -4.12 -2.75 -7.64
C GLY A 34 -3.81 -2.25 -6.24
N PHE A 35 -4.32 -1.06 -5.93
CA PHE A 35 -4.05 -0.42 -4.64
C PHE A 35 -4.90 -0.99 -3.52
N SER A 36 -6.13 -1.37 -3.79
CA SER A 36 -7.02 -1.90 -2.75
C SER A 36 -6.49 -3.21 -2.18
N ASN A 37 -5.80 -3.99 -3.00
CA ASN A 37 -5.23 -5.27 -2.55
C ASN A 37 -4.12 -5.08 -1.52
N LEU A 38 -3.47 -3.92 -1.51
CA LEU A 38 -2.36 -3.68 -0.60
C LEU A 38 -2.77 -3.78 0.87
N PHE A 39 -4.02 -3.46 1.17
CA PHE A 39 -4.50 -3.51 2.55
C PHE A 39 -4.84 -4.91 3.01
N ASN A 40 -4.90 -5.86 2.07
CA ASN A 40 -5.18 -7.27 2.37
C ASN A 40 -3.94 -8.14 2.33
N ILE A 41 -2.79 -7.57 1.96
CA ILE A 41 -1.54 -8.31 1.81
C ILE A 41 -0.84 -8.41 3.16
N GLU A 42 -0.28 -9.57 3.45
CA GLU A 42 0.46 -9.80 4.69
C GLU A 42 1.76 -9.02 4.71
N GLU A 43 2.21 -8.67 5.91
CA GLU A 43 3.46 -7.95 6.10
C GLU A 43 4.64 -8.68 5.48
N THR A 44 4.68 -10.01 5.61
CA THR A 44 5.74 -10.82 5.05
C THR A 44 5.83 -10.65 3.53
N ALA A 45 4.69 -10.63 2.86
CA ALA A 45 4.65 -10.46 1.41
C ALA A 45 5.14 -9.06 1.01
N LEU A 46 4.82 -8.05 1.81
CA LEU A 46 5.31 -6.70 1.56
C LEU A 46 6.83 -6.61 1.67
N ARG A 47 7.40 -7.31 2.63
CA ARG A 47 8.85 -7.35 2.79
C ARG A 47 9.52 -8.11 1.65
N GLU A 48 8.92 -9.22 1.23
CA GLU A 48 9.50 -10.08 0.20
C GLU A 48 9.44 -9.49 -1.20
N CYS A 49 8.52 -8.55 -1.45
CA CYS A 49 8.40 -7.96 -2.78
C CYS A 49 9.62 -7.12 -3.18
N GLY A 50 10.41 -6.68 -2.20
CA GLY A 50 11.63 -5.94 -2.48
C GLY A 50 11.44 -4.49 -2.92
N ILE A 51 10.21 -4.02 -2.93
CA ILE A 51 9.89 -2.65 -3.34
C ILE A 51 10.04 -1.68 -2.17
N LEU A 52 9.68 -2.14 -0.97
CA LEU A 52 9.67 -1.31 0.23
C LEU A 52 10.81 -1.66 1.16
N ARG A 53 11.29 -0.64 1.85
CA ARG A 53 12.24 -0.82 2.95
C ARG A 53 11.46 -1.14 4.22
N GLU A 54 12.18 -1.63 5.24
CA GLU A 54 11.57 -2.03 6.50
C GLU A 54 10.71 -0.90 7.11
N ALA A 55 11.24 0.31 7.12
CA ALA A 55 10.52 1.45 7.67
C ALA A 55 9.21 1.71 6.89
N GLN A 56 9.26 1.54 5.57
CA GLN A 56 8.08 1.73 4.73
C GLN A 56 7.05 0.63 4.96
N VAL A 57 7.50 -0.61 5.13
CA VAL A 57 6.60 -1.72 5.43
C VAL A 57 5.89 -1.46 6.76
N GLN A 58 6.63 -1.03 7.77
CA GLN A 58 6.05 -0.73 9.07
C GLN A 58 5.05 0.41 8.99
N ALA A 59 5.36 1.45 8.22
CA ALA A 59 4.46 2.58 8.06
C ALA A 59 3.16 2.16 7.38
N LEU A 60 3.26 1.31 6.36
CA LEU A 60 2.08 0.82 5.66
C LEU A 60 1.23 -0.06 6.58
N CYS A 61 1.86 -0.95 7.33
CA CYS A 61 1.14 -1.81 8.26
C CYS A 61 0.46 -1.00 9.36
N ALA A 62 1.10 0.05 9.85
CA ALA A 62 0.49 0.95 10.82
C ALA A 62 -0.72 1.67 10.23
N GLY A 63 -0.61 2.12 8.97
CA GLY A 63 -1.71 2.77 8.29
C GLY A 63 -2.91 1.85 8.08
N LYS A 64 -2.65 0.57 7.84
CA LYS A 64 -3.72 -0.42 7.66
C LYS A 64 -4.55 -0.61 8.92
N LYS A 65 -3.96 -0.38 10.09
CA LYS A 65 -4.66 -0.55 11.36
C LYS A 65 -5.49 0.67 11.77
N GLU A 66 -5.28 1.76 11.09
CA GLU A 66 -6.06 2.98 11.35
C GLU A 66 -7.48 2.79 10.81
N PRO A 67 -8.50 3.10 11.59
CA PRO A 67 -9.87 2.99 11.12
C PRO A 67 -10.21 4.06 10.09
#